data_212eb640700e9379253e5a87d47ba0d9
#
_entry.id   212eb640700e9379253e5a87d47ba0d9
#
_cell.length_a   1.000
_cell.length_b   1.000
_cell.length_c   1.000
_cell.angle_alpha   90.00
_cell.angle_beta   90.00
_cell.angle_gamma   90.00
#
_symmetry.space_group_name_H-M   'P 1'
#
loop_
_entity.id
_entity.type
_entity.pdbx_description
1 polymer ?
#
loop_
_entity_poly.entity_id
_entity_poly.type
_entity_poly.pdbx_seq_one_letter_code
_entity_poly.pdbx_strand_id
1 'polypeptide(L)'
;LRNYTYLNTGLTIMHNGRRILSRHGLQDLLSDNMTNEGLYEIVHMKGEDIEIAFTHTNQYGEEYYSFVNGQHTTQGGTHQSAFKEHIAKTIKEFYGKYEYGDIRNGLVAAIAINVEEPVFESQTKIKLGSTTMTPNGGETINKYVGDFLKKEVDNYLHIHKDVAEILENKI
;
A
#
# COMPACT_ATOMS: atom_id res chain seq x y z
N LEU A 1 3.20 -18.93 0.63
CA LEU A 1 4.48 -18.79 1.33
C LEU A 1 5.26 -17.56 0.90
N ARG A 2 5.27 -17.22 -0.39
CA ARG A 2 5.96 -16.01 -0.86
C ARG A 2 5.34 -14.75 -0.27
N ASN A 3 4.01 -14.65 -0.19
CA ASN A 3 3.34 -13.51 0.47
C ASN A 3 3.74 -13.39 1.94
N TYR A 4 3.97 -14.51 2.62
CA TYR A 4 4.42 -14.50 4.00
C TYR A 4 5.81 -13.88 4.14
N THR A 5 6.73 -14.13 3.19
CA THR A 5 8.05 -13.51 3.21
C THR A 5 7.99 -12.00 2.92
N TYR A 6 7.07 -11.55 2.06
CA TYR A 6 6.88 -10.12 1.79
C TYR A 6 6.46 -9.36 3.04
N LEU A 7 5.61 -9.97 3.88
CA LEU A 7 5.12 -9.36 5.11
C LEU A 7 6.10 -9.49 6.28
N ASN A 8 7.10 -10.35 6.16
CA ASN A 8 8.11 -10.59 7.18
C ASN A 8 9.51 -10.41 6.57
N THR A 9 9.86 -9.14 6.31
CA THR A 9 11.11 -8.76 5.65
C THR A 9 12.32 -9.40 6.33
N GLY A 10 13.17 -10.03 5.53
CA GLY A 10 14.37 -10.72 6.00
C GLY A 10 14.15 -12.17 6.40
N LEU A 11 12.89 -12.64 6.48
CA LEU A 11 12.60 -14.04 6.79
C LEU A 11 12.91 -14.92 5.58
N THR A 12 13.61 -16.01 5.83
CA THR A 12 13.88 -17.02 4.81
C THR A 12 13.03 -18.25 5.09
N ILE A 13 12.30 -18.72 4.09
CA ILE A 13 11.46 -19.92 4.19
C ILE A 13 11.97 -20.96 3.19
N MET A 14 12.14 -22.19 3.67
CA MET A 14 12.47 -23.34 2.83
C MET A 14 11.18 -24.12 2.53
N HIS A 15 10.86 -24.26 1.25
CA HIS A 15 9.66 -24.96 0.82
C HIS A 15 10.00 -25.83 -0.41
N ASN A 16 9.78 -27.12 -0.32
CA ASN A 16 10.09 -28.08 -1.37
C ASN A 16 11.52 -27.94 -1.91
N GLY A 17 12.49 -27.69 -1.02
CA GLY A 17 13.89 -27.51 -1.38
C GLY A 17 14.23 -26.15 -1.96
N ARG A 18 13.26 -25.22 -2.05
CA ARG A 18 13.48 -23.86 -2.53
C ARG A 18 13.59 -22.89 -1.37
N ARG A 19 14.52 -21.97 -1.49
CA ARG A 19 14.70 -20.89 -0.52
C ARG A 19 13.86 -19.69 -0.95
N ILE A 20 12.96 -19.23 -0.07
CA ILE A 20 12.13 -18.06 -0.29
C ILE A 20 12.56 -16.97 0.69
N LEU A 21 12.97 -15.84 0.15
CA LEU A 21 13.42 -14.68 0.94
C LEU A 21 12.95 -13.40 0.29
N SER A 22 12.36 -12.49 1.09
CA SER A 22 12.07 -11.13 0.67
C SER A 22 12.90 -10.16 1.52
N ARG A 23 13.67 -9.29 0.87
CA ARG A 23 14.50 -8.29 1.55
C ARG A 23 13.82 -6.92 1.64
N HIS A 24 12.86 -6.67 0.76
CA HIS A 24 12.22 -5.36 0.63
C HIS A 24 10.70 -5.40 0.86
N GLY A 25 10.18 -6.47 1.45
CA GLY A 25 8.77 -6.56 1.84
C GLY A 25 7.79 -6.32 0.70
N LEU A 26 6.87 -5.35 0.86
CA LEU A 26 5.85 -5.05 -0.14
C LEU A 26 6.42 -4.55 -1.46
N GLN A 27 7.61 -3.97 -1.47
CA GLN A 27 8.28 -3.58 -2.71
C GLN A 27 8.54 -4.80 -3.59
N ASP A 28 8.99 -5.91 -3.01
CA ASP A 28 9.20 -7.16 -3.74
C ASP A 28 7.88 -7.75 -4.21
N LEU A 29 6.82 -7.64 -3.40
CA LEU A 29 5.48 -8.08 -3.79
C LEU A 29 5.03 -7.39 -5.07
N LEU A 30 5.13 -6.09 -5.14
CA LEU A 30 4.75 -5.32 -6.33
C LEU A 30 5.62 -5.68 -7.54
N SER A 31 6.94 -5.72 -7.34
CA SER A 31 7.88 -6.05 -8.41
C SER A 31 7.60 -7.43 -9.02
N ASP A 32 7.33 -8.43 -8.18
CA ASP A 32 7.08 -9.81 -8.63
C ASP A 32 5.72 -9.97 -9.33
N ASN A 33 4.74 -9.12 -9.00
CA ASN A 33 3.38 -9.23 -9.54
C ASN A 33 3.09 -8.26 -10.68
N MET A 34 3.97 -7.30 -10.94
CA MET A 34 3.77 -6.34 -12.02
C MET A 34 4.08 -6.97 -13.38
N THR A 35 3.17 -6.79 -14.34
CA THR A 35 3.36 -7.21 -15.72
C THR A 35 4.02 -6.14 -16.57
N ASN A 36 3.92 -4.88 -16.14
CA ASN A 36 4.53 -3.73 -16.81
C ASN A 36 5.56 -3.07 -15.90
N GLU A 37 6.55 -2.45 -16.51
CA GLU A 37 7.56 -1.70 -15.76
C GLU A 37 6.95 -0.43 -15.16
N GLY A 38 7.33 -0.11 -13.93
CA GLY A 38 6.90 1.13 -13.28
C GLY A 38 7.52 2.36 -13.95
N LEU A 39 6.77 3.46 -13.98
CA LEU A 39 7.24 4.73 -14.55
C LEU A 39 8.34 5.38 -13.70
N TYR A 40 8.39 5.03 -12.43
CA TYR A 40 9.41 5.45 -11.49
C TYR A 40 9.68 4.31 -10.51
N GLU A 41 10.73 4.45 -9.71
CA GLU A 41 11.08 3.46 -8.71
C GLU A 41 9.93 3.25 -7.72
N ILE A 42 9.69 2.02 -7.29
CA ILE A 42 8.64 1.71 -6.34
C ILE A 42 8.90 2.47 -5.03
N VAL A 43 7.94 3.28 -4.62
CA VAL A 43 7.98 4.00 -3.35
C VAL A 43 7.60 3.03 -2.24
N HIS A 44 8.49 2.83 -1.28
CA HIS A 44 8.29 1.90 -0.16
C HIS A 44 8.49 2.63 1.17
N MET A 45 7.49 2.55 2.04
CA MET A 45 7.49 3.21 3.34
C MET A 45 6.97 2.28 4.41
N LYS A 46 7.55 2.35 5.59
CA LYS A 46 7.17 1.49 6.71
C LYS A 46 7.06 2.30 7.99
N GLY A 47 5.93 2.18 8.68
CA GLY A 47 5.68 2.74 10.00
C GLY A 47 5.57 1.64 11.05
N GLU A 48 5.05 2.00 12.23
CA GLU A 48 4.94 1.06 13.35
C GLU A 48 4.00 -0.10 13.05
N ASP A 49 2.78 0.18 12.61
CA ASP A 49 1.75 -0.82 12.31
C ASP A 49 1.28 -0.74 10.87
N ILE A 50 2.07 -0.16 9.98
CA ILE A 50 1.70 0.05 8.59
C ILE A 50 2.93 -0.06 7.69
N GLU A 51 2.74 -0.67 6.53
CA GLU A 51 3.71 -0.70 5.45
C GLU A 51 2.98 -0.45 4.15
N ILE A 52 3.52 0.41 3.30
CA ILE A 52 2.96 0.69 1.98
C ILE A 52 4.03 0.64 0.91
N ALA A 53 3.61 0.31 -0.30
CA ALA A 53 4.44 0.41 -1.49
C ALA A 53 3.56 0.78 -2.67
N PHE A 54 4.04 1.64 -3.57
CA PHE A 54 3.28 2.00 -4.76
C PHE A 54 4.18 2.49 -5.89
N THR A 55 3.65 2.38 -7.09
CA THR A 55 4.22 3.00 -8.30
C THR A 55 3.10 3.22 -9.30
N HIS A 56 3.40 3.87 -10.41
CA HIS A 56 2.47 4.01 -11.53
C HIS A 56 3.03 3.29 -12.76
N THR A 57 2.13 2.80 -13.60
CA THR A 57 2.47 2.16 -14.87
C THR A 57 1.71 2.83 -16.01
N ASN A 58 2.00 2.43 -17.24
CA ASN A 58 1.25 2.91 -18.41
C ASN A 58 -0.08 2.19 -18.61
N GLN A 59 -0.42 1.24 -17.75
CA GLN A 59 -1.71 0.55 -17.82
C GLN A 59 -2.84 1.49 -17.43
N TYR A 60 -4.02 1.24 -18.02
CA TYR A 60 -5.25 1.89 -17.61
C TYR A 60 -5.81 1.21 -16.35
N GLY A 61 -6.32 2.00 -15.41
CA GLY A 61 -6.93 1.49 -14.19
C GLY A 61 -6.01 1.47 -12.99
N GLU A 62 -6.47 0.82 -11.92
CA GLU A 62 -5.79 0.77 -10.62
C GLU A 62 -5.70 -0.67 -10.16
N GLU A 63 -4.66 -1.00 -9.40
CA GLU A 63 -4.47 -2.33 -8.84
C GLU A 63 -3.98 -2.21 -7.40
N TYR A 64 -4.65 -2.91 -6.47
CA TYR A 64 -4.34 -2.86 -5.05
C TYR A 64 -4.16 -4.25 -4.47
N TYR A 65 -3.16 -4.39 -3.60
CA TYR A 65 -2.92 -5.57 -2.77
C TYR A 65 -3.00 -5.14 -1.32
N SER A 66 -3.89 -5.75 -0.53
CA SER A 66 -4.08 -5.35 0.85
C SER A 66 -4.00 -6.53 1.80
N PHE A 67 -3.44 -6.26 3.00
CA PHE A 67 -3.17 -7.28 4.02
C PHE A 67 -3.51 -6.73 5.41
N VAL A 68 -4.01 -7.59 6.28
CA VAL A 68 -4.28 -7.30 7.68
C VAL A 68 -3.69 -8.41 8.52
N ASN A 69 -2.80 -8.05 9.46
CA ASN A 69 -2.16 -9.02 10.36
C ASN A 69 -1.54 -10.22 9.64
N GLY A 70 -0.93 -9.95 8.47
CA GLY A 70 -0.31 -10.98 7.65
C GLY A 70 -1.23 -11.73 6.72
N GLN A 71 -2.53 -11.42 6.72
CA GLN A 71 -3.52 -12.11 5.88
C GLN A 71 -3.92 -11.27 4.67
N HIS A 72 -3.88 -11.89 3.49
CA HIS A 72 -4.27 -11.22 2.25
C HIS A 72 -5.78 -10.99 2.22
N THR A 73 -6.19 -9.72 2.19
CA THR A 73 -7.59 -9.32 2.09
C THR A 73 -7.95 -9.08 0.63
N THR A 74 -8.35 -10.14 -0.07
CA THR A 74 -8.56 -10.10 -1.53
C THR A 74 -9.68 -9.18 -1.97
N GLN A 75 -10.64 -8.89 -1.08
CA GLN A 75 -11.73 -7.94 -1.32
C GLN A 75 -11.48 -6.58 -0.68
N GLY A 76 -10.27 -6.36 -0.15
CA GLY A 76 -9.89 -5.07 0.44
C GLY A 76 -10.48 -4.87 1.82
N GLY A 77 -11.14 -3.74 2.01
CA GLY A 77 -11.75 -3.34 3.27
C GLY A 77 -11.45 -1.89 3.63
N THR A 78 -11.66 -1.54 4.89
CA THR A 78 -11.53 -0.16 5.38
C THR A 78 -10.11 0.41 5.18
N HIS A 79 -9.08 -0.41 5.35
CA HIS A 79 -7.69 0.03 5.15
C HIS A 79 -7.37 0.32 3.68
N GLN A 80 -7.84 -0.52 2.76
CA GLN A 80 -7.65 -0.28 1.33
C GLN A 80 -8.41 0.94 0.86
N SER A 81 -9.64 1.14 1.34
CA SER A 81 -10.45 2.31 1.02
C SER A 81 -9.78 3.60 1.51
N ALA A 82 -9.24 3.58 2.74
CA ALA A 82 -8.50 4.70 3.29
C ALA A 82 -7.24 5.01 2.49
N PHE A 83 -6.50 3.98 2.10
CA PHE A 83 -5.30 4.13 1.28
C PHE A 83 -5.63 4.78 -0.06
N LYS A 84 -6.63 4.25 -0.76
CA LYS A 84 -7.06 4.77 -2.06
C LYS A 84 -7.46 6.24 -2.00
N GLU A 85 -8.24 6.61 -0.98
CA GLU A 85 -8.68 7.98 -0.78
C GLU A 85 -7.51 8.91 -0.48
N HIS A 86 -6.69 8.55 0.50
CA HIS A 86 -5.65 9.44 1.00
C HIS A 86 -4.42 9.53 0.11
N ILE A 87 -4.08 8.50 -0.65
CA ILE A 87 -2.96 8.61 -1.60
C ILE A 87 -3.28 9.63 -2.68
N ALA A 88 -4.49 9.60 -3.22
CA ALA A 88 -4.93 10.56 -4.22
C ALA A 88 -5.00 11.98 -3.65
N LYS A 89 -5.55 12.11 -2.45
CA LYS A 89 -5.66 13.40 -1.76
C LYS A 89 -4.29 14.02 -1.48
N THR A 90 -3.35 13.22 -0.98
CA THR A 90 -2.01 13.69 -0.66
C THR A 90 -1.25 14.15 -1.91
N ILE A 91 -1.34 13.40 -3.00
CA ILE A 91 -0.70 13.76 -4.26
C ILE A 91 -1.34 15.03 -4.83
N LYS A 92 -2.67 15.13 -4.79
CA LYS A 92 -3.37 16.35 -5.23
C LYS A 92 -2.94 17.56 -4.43
N GLU A 93 -2.84 17.44 -3.11
CA GLU A 93 -2.39 18.54 -2.24
C GLU A 93 -0.95 18.95 -2.53
N PHE A 94 -0.08 17.99 -2.84
CA PHE A 94 1.32 18.26 -3.17
C PHE A 94 1.45 19.16 -4.42
N TYR A 95 0.70 18.85 -5.48
CA TYR A 95 0.75 19.60 -6.73
C TYR A 95 -0.23 20.79 -6.76
N GLY A 96 -1.26 20.76 -5.91
CA GLY A 96 -2.29 21.80 -5.84
C GLY A 96 -3.31 21.77 -6.97
N LYS A 97 -3.33 20.73 -7.79
CA LYS A 97 -4.23 20.58 -8.95
C LYS A 97 -4.41 19.10 -9.29
N TYR A 98 -5.18 18.79 -10.32
CA TYR A 98 -5.49 17.47 -10.87
C TYR A 98 -6.70 16.80 -10.21
N GLU A 99 -7.32 15.87 -10.95
CA GLU A 99 -8.45 15.09 -10.50
C GLU A 99 -7.99 13.78 -9.86
N TYR A 100 -8.71 13.30 -8.86
CA TYR A 100 -8.38 12.07 -8.15
C TYR A 100 -8.29 10.85 -9.07
N GLY A 101 -9.22 10.74 -10.04
CA GLY A 101 -9.20 9.65 -11.01
C GLY A 101 -7.95 9.62 -11.86
N ASP A 102 -7.50 10.78 -12.29
CA ASP A 102 -6.27 10.90 -13.09
C ASP A 102 -5.03 10.54 -12.27
N ILE A 103 -5.01 10.92 -11.00
CA ILE A 103 -3.91 10.61 -10.08
C ILE A 103 -3.82 9.10 -9.86
N ARG A 104 -4.95 8.41 -9.70
CA ARG A 104 -4.97 6.97 -9.46
C ARG A 104 -4.81 6.13 -10.71
N ASN A 105 -5.05 6.68 -11.90
CA ASN A 105 -4.94 5.90 -13.13
C ASN A 105 -3.51 5.39 -13.32
N GLY A 106 -3.38 4.08 -13.51
CA GLY A 106 -2.08 3.41 -13.64
C GLY A 106 -1.42 3.04 -12.31
N LEU A 107 -2.06 3.36 -11.17
CA LEU A 107 -1.51 3.08 -9.84
C LEU A 107 -1.50 1.58 -9.56
N VAL A 108 -0.35 1.09 -9.10
CA VAL A 108 -0.18 -0.26 -8.55
C VAL A 108 0.35 -0.09 -7.13
N ALA A 109 -0.41 -0.56 -6.15
CA ALA A 109 -0.11 -0.26 -4.76
C ALA A 109 -0.39 -1.46 -3.85
N ALA A 110 0.32 -1.50 -2.73
CA ALA A 110 0.12 -2.49 -1.68
C ALA A 110 0.12 -1.82 -0.32
N ILE A 111 -0.74 -2.31 0.57
CA ILE A 111 -0.81 -1.86 1.95
C ILE A 111 -0.93 -3.05 2.89
N ALA A 112 -0.18 -3.03 3.98
CA ALA A 112 -0.30 -3.99 5.06
C ALA A 112 -0.41 -3.23 6.37
N ILE A 113 -1.40 -3.57 7.19
CA ILE A 113 -1.57 -2.99 8.53
C ILE A 113 -1.72 -4.09 9.57
N ASN A 114 -1.40 -3.74 10.82
CA ASN A 114 -1.66 -4.57 11.97
C ASN A 114 -2.75 -3.90 12.81
N VAL A 115 -3.87 -4.60 13.00
CA VAL A 115 -5.03 -4.12 13.73
C VAL A 115 -5.28 -5.03 14.92
N GLU A 116 -5.52 -4.45 16.08
CA GLU A 116 -5.86 -5.23 17.28
C GLU A 116 -7.30 -5.74 17.15
N GLU A 117 -7.48 -7.05 17.30
CA GLU A 117 -8.78 -7.74 17.20
C GLU A 117 -9.59 -7.30 15.96
N PRO A 118 -9.06 -7.53 14.74
CA PRO A 118 -9.76 -7.09 13.54
C PRO A 118 -11.09 -7.81 13.34
N VAL A 119 -12.07 -7.06 12.83
CA VAL A 119 -13.39 -7.60 12.44
C VAL A 119 -13.42 -7.64 10.91
N PHE A 120 -13.81 -8.79 10.36
CA PHE A 120 -13.93 -8.99 8.91
C PHE A 120 -15.39 -9.06 8.52
N GLU A 121 -15.73 -8.62 7.31
CA GLU A 121 -17.10 -8.66 6.80
C GLU A 121 -17.57 -10.06 6.45
N SER A 122 -16.64 -11.03 6.35
CA SER A 122 -16.98 -12.42 6.05
C SER A 122 -16.11 -13.37 6.87
N GLN A 123 -16.57 -14.61 7.03
CA GLN A 123 -15.81 -15.65 7.72
C GLN A 123 -14.53 -16.06 6.98
N THR A 124 -14.46 -15.76 5.67
CA THR A 124 -13.26 -16.03 4.86
C THR A 124 -12.13 -15.05 5.12
N LYS A 125 -12.41 -13.96 5.86
CA LYS A 125 -11.42 -12.94 6.25
C LYS A 125 -10.74 -12.27 5.05
N ILE A 126 -11.47 -12.08 3.98
CA ILE A 126 -10.96 -11.48 2.74
C ILE A 126 -11.30 -9.99 2.62
N LYS A 127 -12.07 -9.44 3.55
CA LYS A 127 -12.44 -8.02 3.56
C LYS A 127 -12.49 -7.50 5.00
N LEU A 128 -11.66 -6.50 5.30
CA LEU A 128 -11.63 -5.90 6.64
C LEU A 128 -12.83 -4.98 6.84
N GLY A 129 -13.55 -5.19 7.95
CA GLY A 129 -14.69 -4.37 8.34
C GLY A 129 -14.42 -3.40 9.48
N SER A 130 -13.32 -3.59 10.23
CA SER A 130 -12.97 -2.70 11.36
C SER A 130 -12.80 -1.25 10.91
N THR A 131 -13.27 -0.31 11.73
CA THR A 131 -13.12 1.13 11.44
C THR A 131 -12.08 1.80 12.33
N THR A 132 -11.64 1.12 13.39
CA THR A 132 -10.63 1.63 14.33
C THR A 132 -9.48 0.66 14.45
N MET A 133 -8.31 1.17 14.87
CA MET A 133 -7.11 0.35 15.06
C MET A 133 -7.20 -0.57 16.29
N THR A 134 -8.06 -0.25 17.23
CA THR A 134 -8.28 -1.04 18.45
C THR A 134 -9.78 -1.27 18.67
N PRO A 135 -10.18 -2.37 19.37
CA PRO A 135 -11.60 -2.70 19.55
C PRO A 135 -12.37 -1.71 20.43
N ASN A 136 -11.67 -0.99 21.30
CA ASN A 136 -12.31 -0.06 22.26
C ASN A 136 -12.35 1.39 21.74
N GLY A 137 -12.23 1.58 20.44
CA GLY A 137 -12.16 2.91 19.83
C GLY A 137 -10.73 3.35 19.62
N GLY A 138 -10.45 4.62 19.84
CA GLY A 138 -9.14 5.18 19.55
C GLY A 138 -9.08 5.72 18.13
N GLU A 139 -7.89 5.69 17.52
CA GLU A 139 -7.68 6.24 16.19
C GLU A 139 -8.38 5.39 15.12
N THR A 140 -9.10 6.05 14.21
CA THR A 140 -9.72 5.35 13.09
C THR A 140 -8.65 4.88 12.10
N ILE A 141 -8.93 3.78 11.40
CA ILE A 141 -8.04 3.28 10.34
C ILE A 141 -7.88 4.34 9.26
N ASN A 142 -8.96 5.01 8.88
CA ASN A 142 -8.93 6.10 7.89
C ASN A 142 -7.95 7.20 8.30
N LYS A 143 -8.02 7.67 9.54
CA LYS A 143 -7.12 8.72 10.04
C LYS A 143 -5.68 8.22 10.15
N TYR A 144 -5.47 7.02 10.66
CA TYR A 144 -4.13 6.44 10.82
C TYR A 144 -3.43 6.32 9.47
N VAL A 145 -4.10 5.74 8.47
CA VAL A 145 -3.57 5.61 7.12
C VAL A 145 -3.35 6.98 6.49
N GLY A 146 -4.34 7.88 6.64
CA GLY A 146 -4.27 9.22 6.06
C GLY A 146 -3.12 10.05 6.60
N ASP A 147 -2.94 10.06 7.93
CA ASP A 147 -1.85 10.81 8.57
C ASP A 147 -0.48 10.27 8.15
N PHE A 148 -0.35 8.95 8.07
CA PHE A 148 0.89 8.30 7.62
C PHE A 148 1.21 8.69 6.18
N LEU A 149 0.25 8.59 5.27
CA LEU A 149 0.43 8.95 3.86
C LEU A 149 0.76 10.43 3.69
N LYS A 150 0.01 11.30 4.37
CA LYS A 150 0.23 12.74 4.28
C LYS A 150 1.65 13.12 4.67
N LYS A 151 2.16 12.54 5.75
CA LYS A 151 3.51 12.80 6.23
C LYS A 151 4.57 12.18 5.30
N GLU A 152 4.46 10.90 5.04
CA GLU A 152 5.53 10.13 4.37
C GLU A 152 5.58 10.38 2.87
N VAL A 153 4.44 10.43 2.20
CA VAL A 153 4.40 10.68 0.76
C VAL A 153 4.81 12.10 0.44
N ASP A 154 4.33 13.07 1.21
CA ASP A 154 4.70 14.47 1.03
C ASP A 154 6.21 14.66 1.20
N ASN A 155 6.79 14.09 2.26
CA ASN A 155 8.23 14.14 2.49
C ASN A 155 9.01 13.46 1.37
N TYR A 156 8.55 12.28 0.93
CA TYR A 156 9.19 11.53 -0.15
C TYR A 156 9.25 12.35 -1.44
N LEU A 157 8.13 12.95 -1.84
CA LEU A 157 8.07 13.75 -3.06
C LEU A 157 8.92 15.03 -2.97
N HIS A 158 9.06 15.61 -1.79
CA HIS A 158 9.94 16.75 -1.59
C HIS A 158 11.42 16.38 -1.70
N ILE A 159 11.81 15.20 -1.22
CA ILE A 159 13.19 14.72 -1.24
C ILE A 159 13.55 14.17 -2.62
N HIS A 160 12.64 13.39 -3.23
CA HIS A 160 12.85 12.74 -4.52
C HIS A 160 12.15 13.51 -5.64
N LYS A 161 12.72 14.66 -6.01
CA LYS A 161 12.13 15.56 -7.03
C LYS A 161 12.04 14.92 -8.40
N ASP A 162 12.95 14.00 -8.73
CA ASP A 162 12.93 13.23 -9.97
C ASP A 162 11.66 12.36 -10.08
N VAL A 163 11.32 11.67 -8.99
CA VAL A 163 10.09 10.87 -8.91
C VAL A 163 8.86 11.77 -8.99
N ALA A 164 8.86 12.91 -8.28
CA ALA A 164 7.76 13.85 -8.30
C ALA A 164 7.51 14.40 -9.70
N GLU A 165 8.56 14.70 -10.45
CA GLU A 165 8.46 15.19 -11.83
C GLU A 165 7.89 14.12 -12.77
N ILE A 166 8.35 12.88 -12.66
CA ILE A 166 7.84 11.75 -13.46
C ILE A 166 6.35 11.53 -13.16
N LEU A 167 5.96 11.57 -11.88
CA LEU A 167 4.58 11.40 -11.47
C LEU A 167 3.69 12.53 -12.03
N GLU A 168 4.13 13.77 -11.97
CA GLU A 168 3.39 14.89 -12.53
C GLU A 168 3.19 14.75 -14.04
N ASN A 169 4.22 14.36 -14.76
CA ASN A 169 4.15 14.15 -16.21
C ASN A 169 3.19 13.00 -16.58
N LYS A 170 3.06 12.01 -15.71
CA LYS A 170 2.14 10.90 -15.91
C LYS A 170 0.67 11.36 -15.79
N ILE A 171 0.38 12.26 -14.84
CA ILE A 171 -0.95 12.80 -14.63
C ILE A 171 -1.29 13.78 -15.76
#